data_064cce8157545f8d073a1bcd3674d8ff
#
_entry.id   064cce8157545f8d073a1bcd3674d8ff
#
_cell.length_a   1.000
_cell.length_b   1.000
_cell.length_c   1.000
_cell.angle_alpha   90.00
_cell.angle_beta   90.00
_cell.angle_gamma   90.00
#
_symmetry.space_group_name_H-M   'P 1'
#
loop_
_entity.id
_entity.type
_entity.pdbx_description
1 polymer ?
#
loop_
_entity_poly.entity_id
_entity_poly.type
_entity_poly.pdbx_seq_one_letter_code
_entity_poly.pdbx_strand_id
1 'polypeptide(L)'
;YEILTGAANTRTFTFQVRVDTTAQPLEILDNTIEAKWDSLPGQSTALNATGNIAADGSALGLRNGTVPIPSPNTDVNDYETTASASTSVLPLTMSKTDLGPAVVNTIGAHRNFEVVIDLPEGTTNNLVVEDALSFGGVSYMLSRNASFDVSYTFEDIVSINGGALDEASFTSVATVVDGATGTVTWNIGSGITAEEDDLTQTNVNPRIIINYHARPNNDVTTNDGDNMQNSATVTYDNGEDGTTETLNDNTLAQTVVEPLLSINKAVSNASTPGVAPVAGDVLEYVITIEHDAASTSDA
;
A
#
# COMPACT_ATOMS: atom_id res chain seq x y z
N TYR A 1 18.49 35.13 -39.66
CA TYR A 1 19.48 34.76 -38.64
C TYR A 1 19.46 35.79 -37.54
N GLU A 2 19.08 35.37 -36.35
CA GLU A 2 19.24 36.21 -35.17
C GLU A 2 20.48 35.72 -34.41
N ILE A 3 21.53 36.51 -34.44
CA ILE A 3 22.71 36.25 -33.62
C ILE A 3 22.37 36.71 -32.21
N LEU A 4 22.23 35.78 -31.28
CA LEU A 4 22.03 36.10 -29.88
C LEU A 4 23.37 36.55 -29.30
N THR A 5 23.50 37.83 -29.00
CA THR A 5 24.72 38.40 -28.42
C THR A 5 24.42 39.15 -27.13
N GLY A 6 25.40 39.18 -26.23
CA GLY A 6 25.29 39.86 -24.95
C GLY A 6 24.34 39.21 -23.96
N ALA A 7 23.71 40.01 -23.10
CA ALA A 7 22.78 39.53 -22.07
C ALA A 7 21.47 38.94 -22.63
N ALA A 8 21.19 39.12 -23.90
CA ALA A 8 19.99 38.62 -24.59
C ALA A 8 20.24 37.32 -25.39
N ASN A 9 21.31 36.60 -25.08
CA ASN A 9 21.70 35.38 -25.79
C ASN A 9 20.95 34.11 -25.39
N THR A 10 19.88 34.27 -24.61
CA THR A 10 19.06 33.16 -24.14
C THR A 10 17.67 33.20 -24.76
N ARG A 11 17.16 32.06 -25.15
CA ARG A 11 15.75 31.84 -25.48
C ARG A 11 15.21 30.73 -24.57
N THR A 12 14.06 30.99 -24.00
CA THR A 12 13.36 30.03 -23.13
C THR A 12 12.09 29.60 -23.84
N PHE A 13 11.87 28.30 -23.90
CA PHE A 13 10.63 27.68 -24.35
C PHE A 13 10.02 26.97 -23.15
N THR A 14 8.74 27.22 -22.90
CA THR A 14 7.97 26.54 -21.86
C THR A 14 6.84 25.78 -22.53
N PHE A 15 6.70 24.53 -22.17
CA PHE A 15 5.60 23.69 -22.61
C PHE A 15 5.13 22.81 -21.43
N GLN A 16 3.92 22.32 -21.52
CA GLN A 16 3.34 21.42 -20.54
C GLN A 16 3.09 20.09 -21.21
N VAL A 17 3.31 19.03 -20.49
CA VAL A 17 2.96 17.65 -20.85
C VAL A 17 2.07 17.08 -19.76
N ARG A 18 1.21 16.16 -20.14
CA ARG A 18 0.38 15.41 -19.23
C ARG A 18 0.94 13.99 -19.11
N VAL A 19 0.98 13.48 -17.89
CA VAL A 19 1.34 12.08 -17.65
C VAL A 19 0.20 11.21 -18.14
N ASP A 20 0.52 10.09 -18.79
CA ASP A 20 -0.46 9.14 -19.31
C ASP A 20 -1.04 8.30 -18.16
N THR A 21 -2.29 7.86 -18.31
CA THR A 21 -2.97 6.99 -17.34
C THR A 21 -2.36 5.59 -17.22
N THR A 22 -1.45 5.23 -18.11
CA THR A 22 -0.67 3.98 -18.05
C THR A 22 0.57 4.08 -17.18
N ALA A 23 0.93 5.28 -16.72
CA ALA A 23 2.06 5.49 -15.82
C ALA A 23 1.88 4.67 -14.54
N GLN A 24 2.98 4.08 -14.06
CA GLN A 24 2.98 3.16 -12.94
C GLN A 24 3.68 3.77 -11.71
N PRO A 25 3.39 3.30 -10.50
CA PRO A 25 4.09 3.75 -9.31
C PRO A 25 5.61 3.61 -9.46
N LEU A 26 6.35 4.64 -9.04
CA LEU A 26 7.82 4.71 -9.10
C LEU A 26 8.42 4.78 -10.49
N GLU A 27 7.63 4.73 -11.56
CA GLU A 27 8.13 4.89 -12.93
C GLU A 27 8.85 6.22 -13.08
N ILE A 28 10.02 6.20 -13.72
CA ILE A 28 10.80 7.40 -14.03
C ILE A 28 10.33 7.96 -15.37
N LEU A 29 9.86 9.18 -15.33
CA LEU A 29 9.40 9.93 -16.52
C LEU A 29 10.53 10.81 -17.02
N ASP A 30 11.20 10.38 -18.07
CA ASP A 30 12.29 11.10 -18.69
C ASP A 30 11.81 11.95 -19.86
N ASN A 31 12.23 13.20 -19.89
CA ASN A 31 12.04 14.08 -21.03
C ASN A 31 13.37 14.61 -21.53
N THR A 32 13.68 14.31 -22.78
CA THR A 32 14.92 14.74 -23.42
C THR A 32 14.62 15.71 -24.56
N ILE A 33 15.29 16.84 -24.56
CA ILE A 33 15.28 17.79 -25.66
C ILE A 33 16.59 17.70 -26.42
N GLU A 34 16.49 17.71 -27.72
CA GLU A 34 17.62 17.80 -28.61
C GLU A 34 17.58 19.12 -29.35
N ALA A 35 18.68 19.83 -29.40
CA ALA A 35 18.85 21.00 -30.21
C ALA A 35 19.88 20.73 -31.32
N LYS A 36 19.47 20.98 -32.56
CA LYS A 36 20.33 20.84 -33.74
C LYS A 36 20.45 22.19 -34.44
N TRP A 37 21.64 22.51 -34.84
CA TRP A 37 21.88 23.73 -35.61
C TRP A 37 23.07 23.54 -36.53
N ASP A 38 23.15 24.34 -37.59
CA ASP A 38 24.25 24.40 -38.51
C ASP A 38 25.01 25.72 -38.37
N SER A 39 26.31 25.70 -38.68
CA SER A 39 27.14 26.89 -38.68
C SER A 39 27.00 27.69 -39.97
N LEU A 40 26.53 27.06 -41.06
CA LEU A 40 26.31 27.68 -42.37
C LEU A 40 25.06 27.03 -43.00
N PRO A 41 24.14 27.86 -43.54
CA PRO A 41 22.97 27.34 -44.22
C PRO A 41 23.35 26.72 -45.58
N GLY A 42 22.82 25.55 -45.85
CA GLY A 42 23.02 24.83 -47.11
C GLY A 42 24.31 24.08 -47.22
N GLN A 43 24.52 23.43 -48.37
CA GLN A 43 25.74 22.67 -48.66
C GLN A 43 26.97 23.58 -48.66
N SER A 44 27.95 23.27 -47.85
CA SER A 44 29.26 23.92 -47.94
C SER A 44 30.02 23.35 -49.14
N THR A 45 30.32 24.22 -50.07
CA THR A 45 31.27 23.94 -51.17
C THR A 45 32.71 24.29 -50.80
N ALA A 46 32.87 24.92 -49.61
CA ALA A 46 34.20 25.27 -49.11
C ALA A 46 34.84 24.07 -48.41
N LEU A 47 36.14 23.96 -48.58
CA LEU A 47 36.97 23.00 -47.84
C LEU A 47 36.86 23.34 -46.34
N ASN A 48 36.63 22.31 -45.51
CA ASN A 48 36.73 22.49 -44.07
C ASN A 48 38.18 22.79 -43.65
N ALA A 49 38.41 23.06 -42.37
CA ALA A 49 39.74 23.40 -41.85
C ALA A 49 40.79 22.32 -42.10
N THR A 50 40.39 21.11 -42.42
CA THR A 50 41.28 19.98 -42.78
C THR A 50 41.45 19.81 -44.28
N GLY A 51 40.83 20.70 -45.10
CA GLY A 51 40.98 20.67 -46.57
C GLY A 51 40.19 19.59 -47.29
N ASN A 52 39.22 18.97 -46.63
CA ASN A 52 38.45 17.87 -47.20
C ASN A 52 36.95 18.23 -47.25
N ILE A 53 36.41 18.36 -48.45
CA ILE A 53 34.97 18.65 -48.66
C ILE A 53 34.13 17.44 -48.31
N ALA A 54 34.64 16.24 -48.56
CA ALA A 54 33.93 15.00 -48.29
C ALA A 54 33.93 14.63 -46.80
N ALA A 55 34.75 15.30 -46.01
CA ALA A 55 34.82 15.04 -44.56
C ALA A 55 33.74 15.79 -43.76
N ASP A 56 32.93 16.59 -44.39
CA ASP A 56 31.76 17.19 -43.75
C ASP A 56 30.59 16.19 -43.61
N GLY A 57 30.75 15.05 -44.28
CA GLY A 57 29.97 13.85 -44.09
C GLY A 57 28.48 13.91 -44.26
N SER A 58 27.87 15.05 -44.26
CA SER A 58 26.48 15.18 -44.65
C SER A 58 26.36 15.69 -46.07
N ALA A 59 25.36 15.25 -46.81
CA ALA A 59 25.02 15.82 -48.11
C ALA A 59 24.74 17.30 -48.06
N LEU A 60 24.62 17.86 -46.85
CA LEU A 60 24.28 19.27 -46.57
C LEU A 60 25.50 20.08 -46.10
N GLY A 61 26.66 19.42 -45.88
CA GLY A 61 27.87 20.10 -45.43
C GLY A 61 27.78 20.73 -44.05
N LEU A 62 26.97 20.16 -43.16
CA LEU A 62 26.79 20.63 -41.81
C LEU A 62 27.91 20.19 -40.87
N ARG A 63 28.26 21.03 -39.91
CA ARG A 63 29.25 20.66 -38.87
C ARG A 63 28.54 20.12 -37.64
N ASN A 64 28.96 18.98 -37.19
CA ASN A 64 28.57 18.53 -35.85
C ASN A 64 29.54 19.14 -34.83
N GLY A 65 29.02 19.61 -33.69
CA GLY A 65 29.82 20.19 -32.62
C GLY A 65 30.54 19.19 -31.75
N THR A 66 30.48 17.91 -32.04
CA THR A 66 31.09 16.84 -31.21
C THR A 66 32.60 16.76 -31.46
N VAL A 67 33.37 16.81 -30.38
CA VAL A 67 34.82 16.61 -30.39
C VAL A 67 35.15 15.43 -29.51
N PRO A 68 35.91 14.45 -29.99
CA PRO A 68 36.56 14.37 -31.30
C PRO A 68 35.59 14.02 -32.42
N ILE A 69 35.85 14.56 -33.59
CA ILE A 69 35.06 14.26 -34.78
C ILE A 69 35.14 12.76 -35.05
N PRO A 70 34.00 12.03 -35.12
CA PRO A 70 34.02 10.61 -35.39
C PRO A 70 34.66 10.32 -36.75
N SER A 71 35.38 9.21 -36.84
CA SER A 71 35.89 8.76 -38.12
C SER A 71 35.09 7.53 -38.57
N PRO A 72 34.58 7.47 -39.81
CA PRO A 72 34.68 8.48 -40.84
C PRO A 72 33.79 9.69 -40.51
N ASN A 73 34.30 10.82 -40.74
CA ASN A 73 33.75 12.12 -40.44
C ASN A 73 32.59 12.41 -41.38
N THR A 74 31.38 12.10 -40.95
CA THR A 74 30.19 12.21 -41.78
C THR A 74 29.40 13.48 -41.58
N ASP A 75 29.57 14.20 -40.43
CA ASP A 75 28.69 15.31 -40.04
C ASP A 75 29.45 16.52 -39.46
N VAL A 76 30.43 16.99 -40.16
CA VAL A 76 31.38 18.02 -39.69
C VAL A 76 30.74 19.39 -39.41
N ASN A 77 29.65 19.69 -40.08
CA ASN A 77 28.98 21.01 -39.96
C ASN A 77 27.71 20.97 -39.12
N ASP A 78 27.26 19.80 -38.68
CA ASP A 78 26.11 19.62 -37.80
C ASP A 78 26.54 19.82 -36.35
N TYR A 79 25.83 20.65 -35.64
CA TYR A 79 25.94 20.82 -34.20
C TYR A 79 24.68 20.26 -33.56
N GLU A 80 24.87 19.49 -32.51
CA GLU A 80 23.76 19.02 -31.70
C GLU A 80 24.12 19.06 -30.22
N THR A 81 23.13 19.19 -29.40
CA THR A 81 23.23 19.06 -27.98
C THR A 81 21.91 18.52 -27.42
N THR A 82 22.02 17.76 -26.38
CA THR A 82 20.86 17.21 -25.69
C THR A 82 20.86 17.66 -24.24
N ALA A 83 19.66 17.77 -23.69
CA ALA A 83 19.45 17.95 -22.26
C ALA A 83 18.26 17.13 -21.82
N SER A 84 18.36 16.49 -20.68
CA SER A 84 17.30 15.67 -20.11
C SER A 84 16.92 16.18 -18.75
N ALA A 85 15.64 15.99 -18.41
CA ALA A 85 15.12 16.16 -17.06
C ALA A 85 14.17 15.00 -16.76
N SER A 86 14.22 14.49 -15.53
CA SER A 86 13.38 13.38 -15.09
C SER A 86 12.63 13.73 -13.81
N THR A 87 11.51 13.05 -13.61
CA THR A 87 10.74 13.01 -12.39
C THR A 87 10.21 11.59 -12.23
N SER A 88 9.72 11.21 -11.04
CA SER A 88 9.12 9.90 -10.82
C SER A 88 7.68 10.03 -10.40
N VAL A 89 6.87 9.02 -10.76
CA VAL A 89 5.53 8.83 -10.23
C VAL A 89 5.64 8.49 -8.74
N LEU A 90 4.68 8.94 -7.95
CA LEU A 90 4.66 8.68 -6.51
C LEU A 90 4.50 7.19 -6.21
N PRO A 91 5.05 6.69 -5.08
CA PRO A 91 4.78 5.34 -4.61
C PRO A 91 3.36 5.24 -4.04
N LEU A 92 2.90 4.00 -3.84
CA LEU A 92 1.75 3.74 -2.98
C LEU A 92 2.07 4.09 -1.53
N THR A 93 1.00 4.36 -0.76
CA THR A 93 1.08 4.37 0.70
C THR A 93 0.00 3.47 1.29
N MET A 94 0.22 3.00 2.52
CA MET A 94 -0.79 2.21 3.22
C MET A 94 -0.88 2.62 4.69
N SER A 95 -2.04 2.36 5.27
CA SER A 95 -2.24 2.41 6.71
C SER A 95 -3.13 1.27 7.17
N LYS A 96 -2.87 0.79 8.40
CA LYS A 96 -3.68 -0.21 9.06
C LYS A 96 -4.20 0.31 10.39
N THR A 97 -5.51 0.26 10.56
CA THR A 97 -6.20 0.80 11.74
C THR A 97 -7.07 -0.25 12.40
N ASP A 98 -7.08 -0.27 13.72
CA ASP A 98 -8.07 -0.94 14.54
C ASP A 98 -9.18 0.07 14.86
N LEU A 99 -10.35 -0.12 14.27
CA LEU A 99 -11.50 0.76 14.46
C LEU A 99 -12.30 0.43 15.74
N GLY A 100 -11.88 -0.58 16.48
CA GLY A 100 -12.52 -0.95 17.73
C GLY A 100 -13.61 -2.03 17.61
N PRO A 101 -14.49 -2.13 18.60
CA PRO A 101 -14.78 -1.18 19.67
C PRO A 101 -13.62 -0.99 20.65
N ALA A 102 -13.54 0.19 21.25
CA ALA A 102 -12.50 0.55 22.23
C ALA A 102 -12.60 -0.24 23.56
N VAL A 103 -13.50 -1.20 23.64
CA VAL A 103 -13.81 -1.97 24.83
C VAL A 103 -13.14 -3.32 24.76
N VAL A 104 -12.53 -3.67 25.86
CA VAL A 104 -12.01 -4.97 26.31
C VAL A 104 -11.89 -6.08 25.24
N ASN A 105 -10.69 -6.54 25.01
CA ASN A 105 -10.39 -7.64 24.07
C ASN A 105 -10.68 -9.00 24.69
N THR A 106 -11.95 -9.32 24.92
CA THR A 106 -12.35 -10.66 25.37
C THR A 106 -12.23 -11.66 24.23
N ILE A 107 -11.89 -12.90 24.56
CA ILE A 107 -11.87 -14.00 23.60
C ILE A 107 -13.23 -14.09 22.91
N GLY A 108 -13.22 -14.12 21.57
CA GLY A 108 -14.43 -14.16 20.75
C GLY A 108 -15.10 -12.82 20.46
N ALA A 109 -14.70 -11.72 21.10
CA ALA A 109 -15.22 -10.39 20.78
C ALA A 109 -14.74 -9.93 19.38
N HIS A 110 -15.67 -9.44 18.57
CA HIS A 110 -15.34 -8.97 17.22
C HIS A 110 -14.73 -7.58 17.26
N ARG A 111 -13.64 -7.41 16.51
CA ARG A 111 -13.00 -6.13 16.25
C ARG A 111 -13.05 -5.82 14.77
N ASN A 112 -13.20 -4.56 14.45
CA ASN A 112 -13.17 -4.07 13.08
C ASN A 112 -11.78 -3.53 12.75
N PHE A 113 -11.21 -4.01 11.67
CA PHE A 113 -9.93 -3.56 11.13
C PHE A 113 -10.14 -2.92 9.76
N GLU A 114 -9.32 -1.93 9.49
CA GLU A 114 -9.29 -1.23 8.22
C GLU A 114 -7.87 -1.23 7.66
N VAL A 115 -7.75 -1.56 6.38
CA VAL A 115 -6.55 -1.34 5.58
C VAL A 115 -6.90 -0.32 4.51
N VAL A 116 -6.19 0.78 4.48
CA VAL A 116 -6.31 1.81 3.44
C VAL A 116 -5.05 1.79 2.60
N ILE A 117 -5.21 1.74 1.30
CA ILE A 117 -4.13 1.80 0.32
C ILE A 117 -4.41 3.01 -0.57
N ASP A 118 -3.55 4.02 -0.48
CA ASP A 118 -3.60 5.17 -1.38
C ASP A 118 -2.70 4.89 -2.59
N LEU A 119 -3.26 5.02 -3.77
CA LEU A 119 -2.58 4.79 -5.04
C LEU A 119 -2.26 6.14 -5.71
N PRO A 120 -1.16 6.25 -6.46
CA PRO A 120 -1.02 7.36 -7.39
C PRO A 120 -2.01 7.19 -8.54
N GLU A 121 -2.37 8.29 -9.18
CA GLU A 121 -3.08 8.23 -10.46
C GLU A 121 -2.27 7.45 -11.49
N GLY A 122 -2.95 6.67 -12.31
CA GLY A 122 -2.30 5.81 -13.29
C GLY A 122 -2.70 4.34 -13.16
N THR A 123 -1.77 3.44 -13.40
CA THR A 123 -2.01 1.99 -13.40
C THR A 123 -1.10 1.27 -12.42
N THR A 124 -1.67 0.58 -11.45
CA THR A 124 -0.94 -0.28 -10.49
C THR A 124 -1.08 -1.74 -10.88
N ASN A 125 0.03 -2.47 -10.83
CA ASN A 125 0.08 -3.89 -11.18
C ASN A 125 0.46 -4.77 -9.98
N ASN A 126 -0.03 -6.01 -10.01
CA ASN A 126 0.25 -7.08 -9.05
C ASN A 126 0.05 -6.68 -7.59
N LEU A 127 -1.04 -5.94 -7.33
CA LEU A 127 -1.40 -5.51 -5.99
C LEU A 127 -1.94 -6.69 -5.18
N VAL A 128 -1.23 -7.00 -4.10
CA VAL A 128 -1.62 -8.03 -3.14
C VAL A 128 -1.60 -7.43 -1.75
N VAL A 129 -2.63 -7.72 -0.98
CA VAL A 129 -2.73 -7.36 0.44
C VAL A 129 -2.70 -8.64 1.25
N GLU A 130 -1.79 -8.73 2.19
CA GLU A 130 -1.70 -9.83 3.16
C GLU A 130 -1.90 -9.29 4.56
N ASP A 131 -2.73 -9.95 5.32
CA ASP A 131 -3.01 -9.62 6.71
C ASP A 131 -2.57 -10.78 7.61
N ALA A 132 -1.59 -10.54 8.46
CA ALA A 132 -1.14 -11.51 9.43
C ALA A 132 -2.01 -11.40 10.68
N LEU A 133 -3.03 -12.28 10.77
CA LEU A 133 -3.92 -12.37 11.91
C LEU A 133 -3.24 -12.86 13.20
N SER A 134 -1.98 -13.28 13.14
CA SER A 134 -1.17 -13.65 14.29
C SER A 134 0.11 -12.82 14.31
N PHE A 135 0.12 -11.78 15.11
CA PHE A 135 1.31 -10.97 15.33
C PHE A 135 1.46 -10.74 16.84
N GLY A 136 2.61 -11.05 17.39
CA GLY A 136 2.91 -10.79 18.80
C GLY A 136 2.45 -11.86 19.80
N GLY A 137 1.96 -13.04 19.36
CA GLY A 137 1.71 -14.20 20.22
C GLY A 137 0.28 -14.71 20.25
N VAL A 138 -0.73 -13.86 20.15
CA VAL A 138 -2.13 -14.26 20.08
C VAL A 138 -2.63 -14.13 18.65
N SER A 139 -3.30 -15.16 18.14
CA SER A 139 -3.90 -15.11 16.81
C SER A 139 -5.31 -14.57 16.84
N TYR A 140 -5.65 -13.76 15.84
CA TYR A 140 -7.01 -13.46 15.47
C TYR A 140 -7.57 -14.55 14.54
N MET A 141 -8.87 -14.64 14.52
CA MET A 141 -9.62 -15.44 13.56
C MET A 141 -10.53 -14.51 12.76
N LEU A 142 -10.44 -14.56 11.44
CA LEU A 142 -11.30 -13.77 10.56
C LEU A 142 -12.77 -14.11 10.81
N SER A 143 -13.61 -13.09 10.88
CA SER A 143 -15.06 -13.24 10.94
C SER A 143 -15.65 -12.86 9.60
N ARG A 144 -16.27 -13.82 8.92
CA ARG A 144 -16.94 -13.61 7.65
C ARG A 144 -18.27 -14.37 7.61
N ASN A 145 -19.35 -13.68 7.99
CA ASN A 145 -20.69 -14.23 8.02
C ASN A 145 -21.71 -13.12 7.78
N ALA A 146 -22.99 -13.43 7.80
CA ALA A 146 -24.06 -12.45 7.52
C ALA A 146 -24.07 -11.19 8.41
N SER A 147 -23.43 -11.23 9.57
CA SER A 147 -23.34 -10.09 10.50
C SER A 147 -22.00 -9.38 10.44
N PHE A 148 -20.96 -10.08 9.99
CA PHE A 148 -19.59 -9.59 9.93
C PHE A 148 -18.99 -10.05 8.60
N ASP A 149 -19.05 -9.22 7.60
CA ASP A 149 -18.45 -9.52 6.29
C ASP A 149 -17.29 -8.57 6.01
N VAL A 150 -16.48 -8.93 5.03
CA VAL A 150 -15.47 -8.05 4.46
C VAL A 150 -16.18 -7.06 3.54
N SER A 151 -15.84 -5.81 3.65
CA SER A 151 -16.33 -4.79 2.73
C SER A 151 -15.17 -4.07 2.05
N TYR A 152 -15.39 -3.69 0.82
CA TYR A 152 -14.44 -3.01 -0.03
C TYR A 152 -15.00 -1.67 -0.47
N THR A 153 -14.20 -0.63 -0.35
CA THR A 153 -14.53 0.70 -0.89
C THR A 153 -13.46 1.11 -1.87
N PHE A 154 -13.88 1.58 -3.02
CA PHE A 154 -13.02 2.05 -4.09
C PHE A 154 -13.35 3.52 -4.34
N GLU A 155 -12.38 4.38 -4.09
CA GLU A 155 -12.49 5.81 -4.33
C GLU A 155 -11.58 6.16 -5.49
N ASP A 156 -12.13 6.78 -6.53
CA ASP A 156 -11.42 7.21 -7.75
C ASP A 156 -10.65 6.07 -8.46
N ILE A 157 -11.14 4.84 -8.30
CA ILE A 157 -10.67 3.66 -9.03
C ILE A 157 -11.65 3.37 -10.17
N VAL A 158 -11.17 3.28 -11.40
CA VAL A 158 -11.98 3.05 -12.60
C VAL A 158 -12.23 1.57 -12.85
N SER A 159 -11.19 0.76 -12.72
CA SER A 159 -11.28 -0.68 -12.96
C SER A 159 -10.21 -1.46 -12.23
N ILE A 160 -10.50 -2.73 -11.99
CA ILE A 160 -9.56 -3.74 -11.48
C ILE A 160 -9.58 -4.91 -12.46
N ASN A 161 -8.41 -5.31 -12.97
CA ASN A 161 -8.29 -6.37 -13.99
C ASN A 161 -9.21 -6.15 -15.21
N GLY A 162 -9.55 -4.89 -15.50
CA GLY A 162 -10.50 -4.54 -16.55
C GLY A 162 -11.96 -4.90 -16.26
N GLY A 163 -12.30 -5.21 -15.02
CA GLY A 163 -13.62 -5.63 -14.54
C GLY A 163 -14.31 -4.63 -13.62
N ALA A 164 -15.40 -5.07 -13.01
CA ALA A 164 -16.16 -4.30 -12.03
C ALA A 164 -15.38 -4.08 -10.74
N LEU A 165 -15.74 -3.04 -9.99
CA LEU A 165 -15.13 -2.70 -8.70
C LEU A 165 -15.82 -3.48 -7.56
N ASP A 166 -15.59 -4.77 -7.51
CA ASP A 166 -16.12 -5.67 -6.49
C ASP A 166 -15.14 -6.83 -6.22
N GLU A 167 -15.44 -7.64 -5.22
CA GLU A 167 -14.61 -8.81 -4.88
C GLU A 167 -14.47 -9.81 -6.05
N ALA A 168 -15.46 -9.89 -6.93
CA ALA A 168 -15.42 -10.80 -8.08
C ALA A 168 -14.36 -10.39 -9.11
N SER A 169 -13.91 -9.14 -9.10
CA SER A 169 -12.80 -8.67 -9.93
C SER A 169 -11.42 -9.09 -9.42
N PHE A 170 -11.31 -9.59 -8.19
CA PHE A 170 -10.06 -10.08 -7.62
C PHE A 170 -9.67 -11.42 -8.25
N THR A 171 -8.38 -11.64 -8.44
CA THR A 171 -7.89 -12.87 -9.08
C THR A 171 -7.93 -14.08 -8.16
N SER A 172 -7.92 -13.89 -6.85
CA SER A 172 -8.01 -14.95 -5.86
C SER A 172 -8.39 -14.39 -4.49
N VAL A 173 -9.41 -14.97 -3.89
CA VAL A 173 -9.86 -14.67 -2.51
C VAL A 173 -9.93 -15.95 -1.66
N ALA A 174 -9.24 -17.00 -2.08
CA ALA A 174 -9.38 -18.33 -1.53
C ALA A 174 -9.10 -18.42 -0.01
N THR A 175 -8.31 -17.50 0.53
CA THR A 175 -7.96 -17.45 1.96
C THR A 175 -8.88 -16.56 2.79
N VAL A 176 -9.78 -15.83 2.15
CA VAL A 176 -10.72 -14.90 2.82
C VAL A 176 -12.01 -15.66 3.16
N VAL A 177 -11.98 -16.51 4.18
CA VAL A 177 -13.11 -17.33 4.61
C VAL A 177 -13.37 -17.16 6.10
N ASP A 178 -14.62 -17.41 6.55
CA ASP A 178 -14.95 -17.36 7.98
C ASP A 178 -14.10 -18.34 8.77
N GLY A 179 -13.57 -17.89 9.89
CA GLY A 179 -12.70 -18.69 10.75
C GLY A 179 -11.26 -18.84 10.24
N ALA A 180 -10.85 -18.15 9.17
CA ALA A 180 -9.46 -18.16 8.73
C ALA A 180 -8.54 -17.62 9.82
N THR A 181 -7.42 -18.30 10.03
CA THR A 181 -6.34 -17.92 10.94
C THR A 181 -5.02 -17.85 10.18
N GLY A 182 -4.01 -17.23 10.76
CA GLY A 182 -2.72 -17.05 10.11
C GLY A 182 -2.72 -15.86 9.16
N THR A 183 -2.38 -16.06 7.90
CA THR A 183 -2.36 -14.97 6.89
C THR A 183 -3.62 -15.06 6.03
N VAL A 184 -4.31 -13.95 5.91
CA VAL A 184 -5.40 -13.74 4.96
C VAL A 184 -4.87 -12.93 3.80
N THR A 185 -5.13 -13.36 2.57
CA THR A 185 -4.59 -12.73 1.36
C THR A 185 -5.71 -12.25 0.46
N TRP A 186 -5.69 -10.98 0.11
CA TRP A 186 -6.50 -10.36 -0.95
C TRP A 186 -5.61 -10.14 -2.17
N ASN A 187 -5.74 -10.98 -3.16
CA ASN A 187 -5.04 -10.79 -4.43
C ASN A 187 -5.90 -9.88 -5.32
N ILE A 188 -5.69 -8.58 -5.18
CA ILE A 188 -6.45 -7.56 -5.90
C ILE A 188 -6.20 -7.68 -7.41
N GLY A 189 -4.95 -7.91 -7.81
CA GLY A 189 -4.60 -8.20 -9.20
C GLY A 189 -3.79 -7.11 -9.88
N SER A 190 -3.88 -7.07 -11.20
CA SER A 190 -3.12 -6.17 -12.06
C SER A 190 -4.03 -5.25 -12.87
N GLY A 191 -3.46 -4.19 -13.44
CA GLY A 191 -4.23 -3.24 -14.24
C GLY A 191 -5.29 -2.51 -13.42
N ILE A 192 -4.94 -2.15 -12.18
CA ILE A 192 -5.78 -1.30 -11.35
C ILE A 192 -5.61 0.11 -11.87
N THR A 193 -6.63 0.62 -12.55
CA THR A 193 -6.61 1.95 -13.14
C THR A 193 -7.25 2.94 -12.19
N ALA A 194 -6.47 3.85 -11.71
CA ALA A 194 -6.90 5.01 -10.95
C ALA A 194 -7.21 6.15 -11.92
N GLU A 195 -8.34 6.80 -11.75
CA GLU A 195 -8.78 7.85 -12.65
C GLU A 195 -8.04 9.15 -12.36
N GLU A 196 -7.69 9.79 -13.43
CA GLU A 196 -7.24 11.15 -13.44
C GLU A 196 -8.41 12.05 -13.79
N ASP A 197 -8.99 12.68 -12.83
CA ASP A 197 -10.11 13.58 -13.06
C ASP A 197 -9.78 15.05 -12.83
N ASP A 198 -8.60 15.37 -12.29
CA ASP A 198 -8.38 16.72 -11.78
C ASP A 198 -6.99 17.28 -12.06
N LEU A 199 -6.93 18.22 -12.99
CA LEU A 199 -5.75 19.07 -13.20
C LEU A 199 -5.41 19.94 -11.97
N THR A 200 -6.25 19.96 -10.95
CA THR A 200 -6.11 20.86 -9.81
C THR A 200 -5.67 20.16 -8.53
N GLN A 201 -5.55 18.85 -8.52
CA GLN A 201 -5.10 18.04 -7.36
C GLN A 201 -5.71 18.52 -6.04
N THR A 202 -7.01 18.66 -6.01
CA THR A 202 -7.61 19.27 -4.85
C THR A 202 -7.88 18.27 -3.77
N ASN A 203 -7.69 16.96 -4.01
CA ASN A 203 -7.99 16.15 -2.89
C ASN A 203 -7.70 14.71 -2.91
N VAL A 204 -8.18 13.80 -2.84
CA VAL A 204 -8.14 12.46 -2.34
C VAL A 204 -7.39 11.61 -3.35
N ASN A 205 -6.23 11.15 -2.99
CA ASN A 205 -5.58 10.13 -3.79
C ASN A 205 -6.55 8.98 -4.01
N PRO A 206 -6.56 8.38 -5.20
CA PRO A 206 -7.29 7.15 -5.43
C PRO A 206 -6.96 6.12 -4.37
N ARG A 207 -7.99 5.44 -3.83
CA ARG A 207 -7.75 4.51 -2.73
C ARG A 207 -8.62 3.26 -2.77
N ILE A 208 -8.07 2.22 -2.20
CA ILE A 208 -8.77 0.97 -1.90
C ILE A 208 -8.82 0.82 -0.38
N ILE A 209 -10.02 0.64 0.15
CA ILE A 209 -10.25 0.43 1.57
C ILE A 209 -10.82 -0.96 1.77
N ILE A 210 -10.19 -1.75 2.62
CA ILE A 210 -10.64 -3.09 3.02
C ILE A 210 -11.01 -3.03 4.49
N ASN A 211 -12.29 -3.20 4.79
CA ASN A 211 -12.82 -3.32 6.15
C ASN A 211 -13.21 -4.76 6.43
N TYR A 212 -12.75 -5.30 7.54
CA TYR A 212 -13.06 -6.67 7.92
C TYR A 212 -13.10 -6.81 9.45
N HIS A 213 -13.76 -7.86 9.90
CA HIS A 213 -13.84 -8.19 11.32
C HIS A 213 -12.98 -9.41 11.63
N ALA A 214 -12.30 -9.36 12.76
CA ALA A 214 -11.64 -10.51 13.34
C ALA A 214 -11.87 -10.55 14.85
N ARG A 215 -11.71 -11.72 15.43
CA ARG A 215 -11.86 -11.95 16.86
C ARG A 215 -10.66 -12.70 17.41
N PRO A 216 -10.27 -12.49 18.67
CA PRO A 216 -9.27 -13.34 19.31
C PRO A 216 -9.67 -14.79 19.21
N ASN A 217 -8.74 -15.64 18.76
CA ASN A 217 -8.98 -17.07 18.66
C ASN A 217 -9.10 -17.67 20.07
N ASN A 218 -10.10 -18.52 20.26
CA ASN A 218 -10.27 -19.27 21.50
C ASN A 218 -9.31 -20.47 21.49
N ASP A 219 -8.07 -20.21 21.78
CA ASP A 219 -7.00 -21.21 21.87
C ASP A 219 -6.55 -21.33 23.33
N VAL A 220 -6.15 -22.53 23.74
CA VAL A 220 -5.65 -22.79 25.10
C VAL A 220 -4.37 -22.03 25.46
N THR A 221 -3.72 -21.43 24.48
CA THR A 221 -2.55 -20.60 24.64
C THR A 221 -2.86 -19.10 24.73
N THR A 222 -4.12 -18.70 24.52
CA THR A 222 -4.58 -17.33 24.66
C THR A 222 -5.02 -17.07 26.09
N ASN A 223 -4.34 -16.19 26.81
CA ASN A 223 -4.56 -15.95 28.22
C ASN A 223 -4.75 -14.46 28.51
N ASP A 224 -5.34 -14.19 29.69
CA ASP A 224 -5.41 -12.84 30.23
C ASP A 224 -4.03 -12.19 30.29
N GLY A 225 -3.92 -10.94 29.83
CA GLY A 225 -2.66 -10.21 29.76
C GLY A 225 -1.83 -10.42 28.49
N ASP A 226 -2.17 -11.38 27.65
CA ASP A 226 -1.48 -11.58 26.38
C ASP A 226 -1.66 -10.39 25.44
N ASN A 227 -0.59 -10.06 24.73
CA ASN A 227 -0.63 -8.99 23.74
C ASN A 227 -1.09 -9.51 22.38
N MET A 228 -1.97 -8.73 21.75
CA MET A 228 -2.46 -8.96 20.40
C MET A 228 -2.08 -7.78 19.50
N GLN A 229 -1.61 -8.06 18.32
CA GLN A 229 -1.45 -7.10 17.25
C GLN A 229 -1.94 -7.73 15.95
N ASN A 230 -2.27 -6.87 15.00
CA ASN A 230 -2.61 -7.27 13.65
C ASN A 230 -1.77 -6.46 12.67
N SER A 231 -1.12 -7.12 11.72
CA SER A 231 -0.26 -6.47 10.74
C SER A 231 -0.74 -6.74 9.33
N ALA A 232 -0.54 -5.77 8.46
CA ALA A 232 -0.78 -5.93 7.04
C ALA A 232 0.46 -5.61 6.23
N THR A 233 0.57 -6.27 5.11
CA THR A 233 1.60 -6.06 4.09
C THR A 233 0.92 -5.82 2.76
N VAL A 234 1.39 -4.83 2.02
CA VAL A 234 0.97 -4.59 0.65
C VAL A 234 2.17 -4.76 -0.26
N THR A 235 2.00 -5.52 -1.32
CA THR A 235 3.00 -5.66 -2.38
C THR A 235 2.44 -5.23 -3.72
N TYR A 236 3.27 -4.63 -4.56
CA TYR A 236 2.93 -4.17 -5.91
C TYR A 236 4.19 -4.09 -6.78
N ASP A 237 4.01 -3.95 -8.09
CA ASP A 237 5.14 -3.81 -9.01
C ASP A 237 5.64 -2.36 -9.06
N ASN A 238 6.95 -2.22 -9.03
CA ASN A 238 7.66 -0.99 -9.36
C ASN A 238 7.61 -0.77 -10.87
N GLY A 239 7.10 0.38 -11.30
CA GLY A 239 6.93 0.70 -12.72
C GLY A 239 8.24 0.90 -13.48
N GLU A 240 9.34 1.22 -12.79
CA GLU A 240 10.63 1.45 -13.43
C GLU A 240 11.34 0.16 -13.82
N ASP A 241 11.36 -0.82 -12.92
CA ASP A 241 12.17 -2.03 -13.11
C ASP A 241 11.39 -3.34 -12.98
N GLY A 242 10.10 -3.27 -12.66
CA GLY A 242 9.20 -4.41 -12.48
C GLY A 242 9.50 -5.23 -11.23
N THR A 243 10.33 -4.73 -10.31
CA THR A 243 10.55 -5.40 -9.02
C THR A 243 9.34 -5.23 -8.11
N THR A 244 9.20 -6.14 -7.15
CA THR A 244 8.12 -6.05 -6.17
C THR A 244 8.49 -5.11 -5.04
N GLU A 245 7.69 -4.08 -4.85
CA GLU A 245 7.73 -3.20 -3.68
C GLU A 245 6.88 -3.74 -2.54
N THR A 246 7.25 -3.41 -1.30
CA THR A 246 6.58 -3.91 -0.10
C THR A 246 6.38 -2.79 0.90
N LEU A 247 5.13 -2.62 1.33
CA LEU A 247 4.73 -1.73 2.42
C LEU A 247 4.20 -2.56 3.58
N ASN A 248 4.47 -2.13 4.82
CA ASN A 248 3.99 -2.81 6.02
C ASN A 248 3.44 -1.79 7.01
N ASP A 249 2.35 -2.16 7.67
CA ASP A 249 1.83 -1.41 8.82
C ASP A 249 1.14 -2.36 9.80
N ASN A 250 1.02 -1.93 11.05
CA ASN A 250 0.43 -2.75 12.10
C ASN A 250 -0.37 -1.88 13.09
N THR A 251 -1.42 -2.48 13.65
CA THR A 251 -2.20 -1.85 14.71
C THR A 251 -1.37 -1.68 15.99
N LEU A 252 -1.84 -0.82 16.87
CA LEU A 252 -1.31 -0.78 18.25
C LEU A 252 -1.57 -2.12 18.95
N ALA A 253 -0.66 -2.48 19.87
CA ALA A 253 -0.85 -3.66 20.70
C ALA A 253 -2.07 -3.49 21.62
N GLN A 254 -2.85 -4.56 21.71
CA GLN A 254 -4.02 -4.67 22.57
C GLN A 254 -3.80 -5.84 23.54
N THR A 255 -4.40 -5.78 24.73
CA THR A 255 -4.25 -6.84 25.73
C THR A 255 -5.51 -7.68 25.79
N VAL A 256 -5.35 -9.00 25.79
CA VAL A 256 -6.45 -9.96 26.04
C VAL A 256 -6.93 -9.80 27.47
N VAL A 257 -8.22 -9.89 27.66
CA VAL A 257 -8.87 -9.84 28.98
C VAL A 257 -9.82 -11.01 29.10
N GLU A 258 -9.70 -11.74 30.21
CA GLU A 258 -10.58 -12.84 30.56
C GLU A 258 -11.33 -12.54 31.86
N PRO A 259 -12.56 -13.09 32.07
CA PRO A 259 -13.27 -12.94 33.31
C PRO A 259 -12.59 -13.77 34.41
N LEU A 260 -12.25 -13.10 35.50
CA LEU A 260 -11.78 -13.75 36.72
C LEU A 260 -12.99 -14.10 37.61
N LEU A 261 -13.22 -15.36 37.82
CA LEU A 261 -14.27 -15.86 38.74
C LEU A 261 -13.65 -16.50 39.97
N SER A 262 -14.17 -16.12 41.12
CA SER A 262 -13.92 -16.82 42.37
C SER A 262 -15.11 -17.66 42.78
N ILE A 263 -14.84 -18.79 43.39
CA ILE A 263 -15.89 -19.66 43.93
C ILE A 263 -15.61 -19.94 45.40
N ASN A 264 -16.59 -19.73 46.23
CA ASN A 264 -16.57 -20.04 47.64
C ASN A 264 -17.70 -21.04 47.97
N LYS A 265 -17.40 -21.98 48.80
CA LYS A 265 -18.39 -22.94 49.31
C LYS A 265 -18.39 -22.94 50.82
N ALA A 266 -19.47 -22.59 51.42
CA ALA A 266 -19.68 -22.65 52.86
C ALA A 266 -20.67 -23.75 53.22
N VAL A 267 -20.55 -24.28 54.42
CA VAL A 267 -21.49 -25.26 54.97
C VAL A 267 -21.92 -24.80 56.35
N SER A 268 -23.23 -24.92 56.65
CA SER A 268 -23.79 -24.71 57.97
C SER A 268 -24.72 -25.85 58.36
N ASN A 269 -24.87 -26.06 59.66
CA ASN A 269 -25.88 -26.97 60.19
C ASN A 269 -27.23 -26.23 60.21
N ALA A 270 -28.15 -26.65 59.33
CA ALA A 270 -29.48 -26.02 59.24
C ALA A 270 -30.42 -26.52 60.36
N SER A 271 -30.16 -27.69 60.92
CA SER A 271 -30.94 -28.21 62.04
C SER A 271 -30.64 -27.49 63.35
N THR A 272 -29.36 -27.17 63.58
CA THR A 272 -28.85 -26.44 64.75
C THR A 272 -27.76 -25.47 64.37
N PRO A 273 -28.11 -24.23 63.98
CA PRO A 273 -27.14 -23.26 63.54
C PRO A 273 -26.06 -22.97 64.56
N GLY A 274 -24.78 -22.97 64.09
CA GLY A 274 -23.61 -22.70 64.97
C GLY A 274 -23.12 -23.88 65.79
N VAL A 275 -23.75 -25.05 65.64
CA VAL A 275 -23.33 -26.26 66.33
C VAL A 275 -22.76 -27.26 65.30
N ALA A 276 -21.71 -28.01 65.69
CA ALA A 276 -21.17 -29.07 64.85
C ALA A 276 -22.25 -30.14 64.52
N PRO A 277 -22.36 -30.59 63.27
CA PRO A 277 -23.41 -31.49 62.87
C PRO A 277 -23.24 -32.87 63.45
N VAL A 278 -24.36 -33.52 63.79
CA VAL A 278 -24.48 -34.91 64.23
C VAL A 278 -25.31 -35.74 63.24
N ALA A 279 -25.27 -37.04 63.37
CA ALA A 279 -26.02 -37.90 62.47
C ALA A 279 -27.54 -37.59 62.54
N GLY A 280 -28.13 -37.32 61.36
CA GLY A 280 -29.52 -36.94 61.20
C GLY A 280 -29.73 -35.44 60.98
N ASP A 281 -28.73 -34.58 61.19
CA ASP A 281 -28.82 -33.17 60.92
C ASP A 281 -28.87 -32.87 59.41
N VAL A 282 -29.53 -31.78 59.07
CA VAL A 282 -29.57 -31.21 57.71
C VAL A 282 -28.46 -30.19 57.60
N LEU A 283 -27.69 -30.34 56.56
CA LEU A 283 -26.61 -29.38 56.20
C LEU A 283 -27.06 -28.50 55.04
N GLU A 284 -26.83 -27.22 55.18
CA GLU A 284 -27.00 -26.26 54.12
C GLU A 284 -25.64 -25.94 53.53
N TYR A 285 -25.53 -26.06 52.21
CA TYR A 285 -24.34 -25.64 51.43
C TYR A 285 -24.68 -24.38 50.65
N VAL A 286 -23.90 -23.34 50.87
CA VAL A 286 -23.97 -22.12 50.08
C VAL A 286 -22.76 -22.09 49.16
N ILE A 287 -23.02 -22.00 47.86
CA ILE A 287 -21.98 -21.82 46.85
C ILE A 287 -22.13 -20.38 46.35
N THR A 288 -21.09 -19.59 46.50
CA THR A 288 -21.04 -18.21 46.01
C THR A 288 -20.04 -18.20 44.85
N ILE A 289 -20.49 -17.72 43.72
CA ILE A 289 -19.64 -17.44 42.56
C ILE A 289 -19.61 -15.91 42.40
N GLU A 290 -18.44 -15.35 42.43
CA GLU A 290 -18.24 -13.90 42.35
C GLU A 290 -17.36 -13.60 41.18
N HIS A 291 -17.73 -12.55 40.46
CA HIS A 291 -16.83 -11.93 39.48
C HIS A 291 -15.78 -11.11 40.25
N ASP A 292 -14.51 -11.36 40.05
CA ASP A 292 -13.45 -10.64 40.75
C ASP A 292 -13.50 -9.15 40.37
N ALA A 293 -13.36 -8.27 41.36
CA ALA A 293 -13.37 -6.83 41.12
C ALA A 293 -12.18 -6.35 40.27
N ALA A 294 -11.12 -7.16 40.18
CA ALA A 294 -9.99 -6.90 39.30
C ALA A 294 -10.25 -7.35 37.85
N SER A 295 -11.30 -8.11 37.59
CA SER A 295 -11.66 -8.52 36.24
C SER A 295 -12.20 -7.31 35.46
N THR A 296 -11.67 -7.09 34.30
CA THR A 296 -12.06 -5.99 33.41
C THR A 296 -13.00 -6.42 32.31
N SER A 297 -13.38 -7.71 32.28
CA SER A 297 -14.35 -8.27 31.34
C SER A 297 -15.58 -8.84 32.05
N ASP A 298 -16.71 -8.82 31.37
CA ASP A 298 -17.93 -9.50 31.81
C ASP A 298 -17.80 -11.01 31.63
N ALA A 299 -18.40 -11.78 32.55
CA ALA A 299 -18.42 -13.24 32.53
C ALA A 299 -19.49 -13.79 31.59
#